data_440319e35cdcf3cbf66de9afab7babc1
#
_entry.id   440319e35cdcf3cbf66de9afab7babc1
#
_cell.length_a   1.000
_cell.length_b   1.000
_cell.length_c   1.000
_cell.angle_alpha   90.00
_cell.angle_beta   90.00
_cell.angle_gamma   90.00
#
_symmetry.space_group_name_H-M   'P 1'
#
loop_
_entity.id
_entity.type
_entity.pdbx_description
1 polymer ?
#
loop_
_entity_poly.entity_id
_entity_poly.type
_entity_poly.pdbx_seq_one_letter_code
_entity_poly.pdbx_strand_id
1 'polypeptide(L)'
;QGGIKSDILVELSAGDEVTVLEQMEKWSKVKTADAFIGYVENKHLKNEKNAERLCGTGFQELVYHNVTKEGLINLAFHQVFEEVDGNYLANELSSTQAVNVVSPTWFRLNSNSGDFTSLANASYVARAHELGIDVWALITDVDSSDLYGIEINFVELLSSAANRKHL
;
A
#
# COMPACT_ATOMS: atom_id res chain seq x y z
N GLN A 1 11.60 -11.85 22.41
CA GLN A 1 11.33 -11.84 23.84
C GLN A 1 11.12 -10.41 24.29
N GLY A 2 10.02 -10.14 25.06
CA GLY A 2 9.80 -8.84 25.69
C GLY A 2 10.88 -8.56 26.74
N GLY A 3 11.37 -7.33 26.79
CA GLY A 3 12.36 -6.89 27.79
C GLY A 3 12.71 -5.41 27.64
N ILE A 4 13.13 -4.79 28.73
CA ILE A 4 13.44 -3.35 28.83
C ILE A 4 14.54 -2.89 27.84
N LYS A 5 15.33 -3.85 27.30
CA LYS A 5 16.40 -3.59 26.34
C LYS A 5 16.04 -3.96 24.90
N SER A 6 14.80 -4.34 24.66
CA SER A 6 14.31 -4.63 23.30
C SER A 6 14.00 -3.32 22.55
N ASP A 7 14.17 -3.34 21.25
CA ASP A 7 13.83 -2.20 20.41
C ASP A 7 12.33 -1.86 20.54
N ILE A 8 12.03 -0.58 20.53
CA ILE A 8 10.65 -0.09 20.52
C ILE A 8 10.15 -0.19 19.07
N LEU A 9 9.11 -1.00 18.87
CA LEU A 9 8.49 -1.17 17.56
C LEU A 9 7.46 -0.08 17.28
N VAL A 10 6.68 0.26 18.32
CA VAL A 10 5.63 1.27 18.27
C VAL A 10 5.36 1.78 19.68
N GLU A 11 5.03 3.04 19.80
CA GLU A 11 4.57 3.64 21.06
C GLU A 11 3.04 3.60 21.12
N LEU A 12 2.51 3.16 22.25
CA LEU A 12 1.08 3.10 22.52
C LEU A 12 0.69 4.19 23.52
N SER A 13 -0.41 4.85 23.25
CA SER A 13 -0.99 5.85 24.15
C SER A 13 -1.96 5.23 25.18
N ALA A 14 -2.21 5.93 26.25
CA ALA A 14 -3.20 5.49 27.22
C ALA A 14 -4.61 5.50 26.59
N GLY A 15 -5.24 4.33 26.55
CA GLY A 15 -6.55 4.14 25.94
C GLY A 15 -6.50 3.35 24.62
N ASP A 16 -5.33 3.10 24.05
CA ASP A 16 -5.20 2.25 22.88
C ASP A 16 -5.62 0.81 23.19
N GLU A 17 -6.37 0.22 22.28
CA GLU A 17 -6.82 -1.17 22.40
C GLU A 17 -5.82 -2.10 21.71
N VAL A 18 -5.48 -3.19 22.40
CA VAL A 18 -4.60 -4.23 21.85
C VAL A 18 -5.24 -5.60 22.03
N THR A 19 -4.99 -6.49 21.09
CA THR A 19 -5.40 -7.90 21.21
C THR A 19 -4.29 -8.69 21.90
N VAL A 20 -4.56 -9.28 23.05
CA VAL A 20 -3.62 -10.18 23.73
C VAL A 20 -3.60 -11.51 23.00
N LEU A 21 -2.45 -11.88 22.45
CA LEU A 21 -2.24 -13.15 21.75
C LEU A 21 -1.76 -14.25 22.70
N GLU A 22 -0.91 -13.87 23.66
CA GLU A 22 -0.33 -14.78 24.63
C GLU A 22 -0.01 -14.02 25.92
N GLN A 23 -0.43 -14.52 27.05
CA GLN A 23 -0.16 -13.94 28.37
C GLN A 23 0.97 -14.70 29.06
N MET A 24 1.99 -13.98 29.48
CA MET A 24 3.12 -14.50 30.25
C MET A 24 3.16 -13.85 31.64
N GLU A 25 4.10 -14.26 32.48
CA GLU A 25 4.15 -13.84 33.89
C GLU A 25 4.27 -12.30 34.06
N LYS A 26 5.12 -11.63 33.29
CA LYS A 26 5.38 -10.18 33.40
C LYS A 26 5.06 -9.40 32.13
N TRP A 27 5.03 -10.05 31.01
CA TRP A 27 4.82 -9.48 29.67
C TRP A 27 3.70 -10.23 28.96
N SER A 28 2.97 -9.56 28.12
CA SER A 28 2.04 -10.20 27.19
C SER A 28 2.45 -9.89 25.76
N LYS A 29 2.34 -10.89 24.90
CA LYS A 29 2.43 -10.72 23.45
C LYS A 29 1.12 -10.16 22.97
N VAL A 30 1.17 -9.02 22.31
CA VAL A 30 -0.01 -8.30 21.86
C VAL A 30 0.08 -7.95 20.38
N LYS A 31 -1.09 -7.75 19.79
CA LYS A 31 -1.25 -7.21 18.44
C LYS A 31 -1.98 -5.88 18.53
N THR A 32 -1.41 -4.83 17.94
CA THR A 32 -2.02 -3.50 17.86
C THR A 32 -3.08 -3.44 16.76
N ALA A 33 -3.86 -2.36 16.72
CA ALA A 33 -4.82 -2.08 15.65
C ALA A 33 -4.14 -2.02 14.27
N ASP A 34 -2.91 -1.48 14.22
CA ASP A 34 -2.08 -1.40 13.01
C ASP A 34 -1.35 -2.71 12.67
N ALA A 35 -1.75 -3.81 13.31
CA ALA A 35 -1.22 -5.15 13.08
C ALA A 35 0.24 -5.39 13.51
N PHE A 36 0.88 -4.49 14.26
CA PHE A 36 2.17 -4.75 14.88
C PHE A 36 2.02 -5.81 15.97
N ILE A 37 2.97 -6.74 16.01
CA ILE A 37 3.04 -7.77 17.04
C ILE A 37 4.29 -7.51 17.89
N GLY A 38 4.08 -7.28 19.18
CA GLY A 38 5.15 -6.99 20.13
C GLY A 38 4.80 -7.46 21.54
N TYR A 39 5.56 -6.97 22.51
CA TYR A 39 5.38 -7.32 23.92
C TYR A 39 5.14 -6.05 24.73
N VAL A 40 4.13 -6.10 25.61
CA VAL A 40 3.78 -5.04 26.58
C VAL A 40 3.84 -5.59 27.98
N GLU A 41 4.35 -4.82 28.94
CA GLU A 41 4.31 -5.22 30.34
C GLU A 41 2.87 -5.31 30.85
N ASN A 42 2.54 -6.38 31.54
CA ASN A 42 1.17 -6.65 32.05
C ASN A 42 0.61 -5.53 32.92
N LYS A 43 1.48 -4.79 33.65
CA LYS A 43 1.06 -3.66 34.49
C LYS A 43 0.37 -2.53 33.70
N HIS A 44 0.61 -2.43 32.41
CA HIS A 44 0.01 -1.41 31.53
C HIS A 44 -1.28 -1.89 30.86
N LEU A 45 -1.57 -3.19 30.89
CA LEU A 45 -2.82 -3.76 30.37
C LEU A 45 -3.91 -3.64 31.43
N LYS A 46 -5.04 -3.04 31.09
CA LYS A 46 -6.19 -2.83 31.97
C LYS A 46 -7.48 -3.09 31.20
N ASN A 47 -8.59 -3.29 31.93
CA ASN A 47 -9.92 -3.43 31.35
C ASN A 47 -10.03 -4.56 30.32
N GLU A 48 -9.50 -5.73 30.68
CA GLU A 48 -9.61 -6.93 29.84
C GLU A 48 -11.09 -7.18 29.46
N LYS A 49 -11.35 -7.17 28.16
CA LYS A 49 -12.62 -7.58 27.60
C LYS A 49 -12.37 -8.90 26.87
N ASN A 50 -13.17 -9.90 27.14
CA ASN A 50 -13.18 -11.08 26.28
C ASN A 50 -13.57 -10.61 24.88
N ALA A 51 -12.60 -10.58 23.95
CA ALA A 51 -12.93 -10.49 22.57
C ALA A 51 -13.77 -11.74 22.24
N GLU A 52 -15.07 -11.59 22.08
CA GLU A 52 -15.85 -12.60 21.42
C GLU A 52 -15.11 -12.90 20.12
N ARG A 53 -14.58 -14.11 19.99
CA ARG A 53 -14.20 -14.60 18.66
C ARG A 53 -15.51 -14.58 17.90
N LEU A 54 -15.72 -13.51 17.19
CA LEU A 54 -16.65 -13.50 16.07
C LEU A 54 -16.06 -14.52 15.08
N CYS A 55 -16.33 -15.80 15.35
CA CYS A 55 -16.33 -16.81 14.30
C CYS A 55 -17.46 -16.34 13.37
N GLY A 56 -17.09 -15.40 12.51
CA GLY A 56 -18.04 -14.72 11.68
C GLY A 56 -18.67 -15.72 10.72
N THR A 57 -19.91 -16.09 11.02
CA THR A 57 -20.81 -16.72 10.04
C THR A 57 -21.04 -15.82 8.82
N GLY A 58 -20.30 -14.75 8.67
CA GLY A 58 -20.33 -13.79 7.57
C GLY A 58 -18.95 -13.47 6.99
N PHE A 59 -17.89 -14.22 7.34
CA PHE A 59 -16.59 -14.04 6.67
C PHE A 59 -16.76 -14.50 5.22
N GLN A 60 -16.81 -13.53 4.32
CA GLN A 60 -16.60 -13.77 2.90
C GLN A 60 -15.10 -13.63 2.65
N GLU A 61 -14.48 -14.70 2.21
CA GLU A 61 -13.11 -14.64 1.73
C GLU A 61 -13.04 -13.61 0.60
N LEU A 62 -12.20 -12.60 0.78
CA LEU A 62 -11.97 -11.61 -0.26
C LEU A 62 -11.35 -12.33 -1.44
N VAL A 63 -12.09 -12.45 -2.52
CA VAL A 63 -11.55 -12.97 -3.77
C VAL A 63 -10.67 -11.89 -4.36
N TYR A 64 -9.37 -12.04 -4.19
CA TYR A 64 -8.40 -11.18 -4.87
C TYR A 64 -8.27 -11.65 -6.32
N HIS A 65 -8.73 -10.82 -7.23
CA HIS A 65 -8.45 -11.02 -8.65
C HIS A 65 -7.01 -10.57 -8.90
N ASN A 66 -6.09 -11.52 -8.81
CA ASN A 66 -4.71 -11.25 -9.21
C ASN A 66 -4.69 -11.03 -10.72
N VAL A 67 -4.17 -9.88 -11.15
CA VAL A 67 -3.85 -9.66 -12.55
C VAL A 67 -2.61 -10.48 -12.87
N THR A 68 -2.81 -11.63 -13.48
CA THR A 68 -1.72 -12.50 -13.92
C THR A 68 -1.65 -12.47 -15.44
N LYS A 69 -0.44 -12.44 -15.98
CA LYS A 69 -0.20 -12.54 -17.41
C LYS A 69 0.62 -13.81 -17.68
N GLU A 70 0.12 -14.68 -18.53
CA GLU A 70 0.87 -15.87 -18.94
C GLU A 70 2.02 -15.49 -19.89
N GLY A 71 3.14 -16.17 -19.76
CA GLY A 71 4.31 -16.01 -20.60
C GLY A 71 5.29 -14.95 -20.11
N LEU A 72 6.15 -14.50 -21.01
CA LEU A 72 7.18 -13.50 -20.71
C LEU A 72 6.57 -12.10 -20.61
N ILE A 73 6.89 -11.39 -19.54
CA ILE A 73 6.49 -9.99 -19.35
C ILE A 73 7.62 -9.09 -19.85
N ASN A 74 7.34 -8.31 -20.89
CA ASN A 74 8.18 -7.24 -21.37
C ASN A 74 7.51 -5.90 -21.02
N LEU A 75 7.93 -5.32 -19.88
CA LEU A 75 7.36 -4.11 -19.34
C LEU A 75 8.19 -2.89 -19.74
N ALA A 76 7.51 -1.84 -20.21
CA ALA A 76 8.10 -0.53 -20.41
C ALA A 76 7.49 0.49 -19.43
N PHE A 77 8.33 1.29 -18.78
CA PHE A 77 7.88 2.46 -18.03
C PHE A 77 7.60 3.61 -18.99
N HIS A 78 6.46 4.28 -18.79
CA HIS A 78 6.12 5.50 -19.49
C HIS A 78 6.02 6.66 -18.50
N GLN A 79 6.97 7.58 -18.57
CA GLN A 79 6.94 8.77 -17.73
C GLN A 79 5.93 9.75 -18.29
N VAL A 80 4.85 9.99 -17.56
CA VAL A 80 3.75 10.89 -17.90
C VAL A 80 3.89 12.14 -17.05
N PHE A 81 4.08 13.30 -17.66
CA PHE A 81 4.19 14.57 -16.94
C PHE A 81 2.86 15.31 -16.87
N GLU A 82 2.07 15.23 -17.94
CA GLU A 82 0.76 15.88 -18.07
C GLU A 82 -0.26 14.92 -18.70
N GLU A 83 -1.54 15.21 -18.58
CA GLU A 83 -2.60 14.37 -19.15
C GLU A 83 -2.47 14.19 -20.67
N VAL A 84 -1.94 15.21 -21.36
CA VAL A 84 -1.77 15.18 -22.83
C VAL A 84 -0.75 14.14 -23.27
N ASP A 85 0.22 13.76 -22.43
CA ASP A 85 1.26 12.79 -22.77
C ASP A 85 0.67 11.42 -23.10
N GLY A 86 -0.50 11.10 -22.55
CA GLY A 86 -1.22 9.88 -22.86
C GLY A 86 -1.58 9.73 -24.34
N ASN A 87 -1.71 10.82 -25.09
CA ASN A 87 -2.08 10.78 -26.50
C ASN A 87 -0.92 10.33 -27.41
N TYR A 88 0.31 10.38 -26.93
CA TYR A 88 1.50 9.99 -27.71
C TYR A 88 1.83 8.51 -27.63
N LEU A 89 1.31 7.78 -26.64
CA LEU A 89 1.59 6.37 -26.43
C LEU A 89 1.40 5.52 -27.69
N ALA A 90 0.33 5.76 -28.42
CA ALA A 90 -0.01 4.98 -29.61
C ALA A 90 1.06 5.07 -30.71
N ASN A 91 1.70 6.21 -30.85
CA ASN A 91 2.73 6.43 -31.85
C ASN A 91 4.06 5.80 -31.43
N GLU A 92 4.38 5.88 -30.16
CA GLU A 92 5.63 5.33 -29.60
C GLU A 92 5.60 3.80 -29.52
N LEU A 93 4.50 3.22 -29.11
CA LEU A 93 4.35 1.77 -28.97
C LEU A 93 4.03 1.06 -30.29
N SER A 94 3.50 1.73 -31.29
CA SER A 94 3.19 1.12 -32.58
C SER A 94 4.43 0.57 -33.31
N SER A 95 5.61 1.06 -32.97
CA SER A 95 6.89 0.60 -33.51
C SER A 95 7.56 -0.50 -32.68
N THR A 96 7.04 -0.80 -31.47
CA THR A 96 7.62 -1.78 -30.57
C THR A 96 6.84 -3.10 -30.63
N GLN A 97 7.45 -4.17 -31.16
CA GLN A 97 6.80 -5.47 -31.26
C GLN A 97 6.94 -6.34 -30.01
N ALA A 98 7.72 -5.91 -29.03
CA ALA A 98 8.09 -6.72 -27.88
C ALA A 98 7.39 -6.33 -26.57
N VAL A 99 6.92 -5.10 -26.42
CA VAL A 99 6.29 -4.62 -25.20
C VAL A 99 4.88 -5.17 -25.10
N ASN A 100 4.57 -5.82 -23.97
CA ASN A 100 3.24 -6.37 -23.69
C ASN A 100 2.63 -5.83 -22.39
N VAL A 101 3.39 -5.03 -21.64
CA VAL A 101 2.91 -4.29 -20.46
C VAL A 101 3.51 -2.90 -20.48
N VAL A 102 2.70 -1.88 -20.24
CA VAL A 102 3.17 -0.51 -20.03
C VAL A 102 2.84 -0.05 -18.63
N SER A 103 3.79 0.63 -17.97
CA SER A 103 3.61 1.14 -16.61
C SER A 103 3.74 2.66 -16.61
N PRO A 104 2.62 3.40 -16.77
CA PRO A 104 2.63 4.85 -16.73
C PRO A 104 2.75 5.38 -15.30
N THR A 105 3.49 6.47 -15.11
CA THR A 105 3.68 7.17 -13.83
C THR A 105 2.47 8.06 -13.51
N TRP A 106 1.32 7.47 -13.30
CA TRP A 106 0.06 8.21 -13.20
C TRP A 106 -0.26 8.73 -11.81
N PHE A 107 0.10 7.96 -10.77
CA PHE A 107 -0.28 8.29 -9.41
C PHE A 107 0.93 8.85 -8.67
N ARG A 108 0.93 10.17 -8.42
CA ARG A 108 2.01 10.87 -7.74
C ARG A 108 1.60 11.18 -6.32
N LEU A 109 2.33 10.63 -5.37
CA LEU A 109 2.11 10.91 -3.96
C LEU A 109 2.37 12.39 -3.66
N ASN A 110 1.44 13.02 -2.97
CA ASN A 110 1.51 14.42 -2.58
C ASN A 110 1.38 14.63 -1.06
N SER A 111 1.30 13.53 -0.30
CA SER A 111 1.34 13.56 1.17
C SER A 111 1.85 12.25 1.76
N ASN A 112 2.33 12.31 3.00
CA ASN A 112 2.67 11.14 3.80
C ASN A 112 1.42 10.43 4.40
N SER A 113 0.23 10.95 4.13
CA SER A 113 -1.05 10.32 4.49
C SER A 113 -1.57 9.35 3.43
N GLY A 114 -0.97 9.36 2.23
CA GLY A 114 -1.40 8.54 1.09
C GLY A 114 -2.26 9.28 0.07
N ASP A 115 -2.35 10.62 0.17
CA ASP A 115 -2.99 11.41 -0.90
C ASP A 115 -2.10 11.41 -2.14
N PHE A 116 -2.73 11.41 -3.31
CA PHE A 116 -2.03 11.42 -4.58
C PHE A 116 -2.76 12.23 -5.65
N THR A 117 -2.00 12.71 -6.61
CA THR A 117 -2.53 13.31 -7.85
C THR A 117 -2.59 12.22 -8.92
N SER A 118 -3.71 12.14 -9.63
CA SER A 118 -3.93 11.16 -10.69
C SER A 118 -3.85 11.83 -12.06
N LEU A 119 -3.05 11.25 -12.95
CA LEU A 119 -2.98 11.55 -14.39
C LEU A 119 -3.57 10.41 -15.22
N ALA A 120 -4.33 9.49 -14.61
CA ALA A 120 -4.92 8.35 -15.28
C ALA A 120 -5.88 8.77 -16.39
N ASN A 121 -5.73 8.14 -17.57
CA ASN A 121 -6.48 8.48 -18.76
C ASN A 121 -7.13 7.25 -19.39
N ALA A 122 -8.46 7.25 -19.49
CA ALA A 122 -9.21 6.12 -20.02
C ALA A 122 -8.91 5.85 -21.50
N SER A 123 -8.66 6.89 -22.30
CA SER A 123 -8.32 6.75 -23.72
C SER A 123 -6.97 6.07 -23.91
N TYR A 124 -6.02 6.35 -23.02
CA TYR A 124 -4.73 5.67 -22.97
C TYR A 124 -4.92 4.16 -22.75
N VAL A 125 -5.71 3.79 -21.74
CA VAL A 125 -5.98 2.38 -21.42
C VAL A 125 -6.64 1.69 -22.61
N ALA A 126 -7.66 2.30 -23.19
CA ALA A 126 -8.37 1.74 -24.35
C ALA A 126 -7.39 1.50 -25.51
N ARG A 127 -6.51 2.47 -25.79
CA ARG A 127 -5.55 2.37 -26.88
C ARG A 127 -4.46 1.33 -26.62
N ALA A 128 -3.96 1.23 -25.40
CA ALA A 128 -3.02 0.17 -25.03
C ALA A 128 -3.64 -1.21 -25.23
N HIS A 129 -4.88 -1.42 -24.77
CA HIS A 129 -5.60 -2.68 -24.94
C HIS A 129 -5.87 -3.02 -26.41
N GLU A 130 -6.18 -2.03 -27.27
CA GLU A 130 -6.31 -2.26 -28.71
C GLU A 130 -5.01 -2.78 -29.35
N LEU A 131 -3.87 -2.40 -28.78
CA LEU A 131 -2.55 -2.88 -29.19
C LEU A 131 -2.14 -4.22 -28.53
N GLY A 132 -3.00 -4.78 -27.67
CA GLY A 132 -2.72 -6.00 -26.91
C GLY A 132 -1.75 -5.79 -25.75
N ILE A 133 -1.62 -4.56 -25.26
CA ILE A 133 -0.70 -4.16 -24.20
C ILE A 133 -1.50 -3.91 -22.91
N ASP A 134 -1.12 -4.59 -21.82
CA ASP A 134 -1.73 -4.35 -20.51
C ASP A 134 -1.15 -3.08 -19.87
N VAL A 135 -1.97 -2.41 -19.05
CA VAL A 135 -1.58 -1.20 -18.33
C VAL A 135 -1.47 -1.49 -16.84
N TRP A 136 -0.26 -1.40 -16.31
CA TRP A 136 0.05 -1.53 -14.89
C TRP A 136 0.50 -0.18 -14.35
N ALA A 137 -0.47 0.62 -13.91
CA ALA A 137 -0.21 1.97 -13.45
C ALA A 137 0.71 2.01 -12.21
N LEU A 138 1.65 2.94 -12.20
CA LEU A 138 2.63 3.14 -11.14
C LEU A 138 2.17 4.21 -10.16
N ILE A 139 2.30 3.92 -8.86
CA ILE A 139 2.32 4.92 -7.80
C ILE A 139 3.77 5.29 -7.54
N THR A 140 4.07 6.58 -7.51
CA THR A 140 5.44 7.08 -7.40
C THR A 140 5.52 8.31 -6.50
N ASP A 141 6.68 8.50 -5.87
CA ASP A 141 7.11 9.72 -5.19
C ASP A 141 8.06 10.56 -6.06
N VAL A 142 8.37 10.08 -7.25
CA VAL A 142 9.20 10.84 -8.20
C VAL A 142 8.54 12.19 -8.46
N ASP A 143 9.36 13.24 -8.38
CA ASP A 143 8.94 14.64 -8.49
C ASP A 143 8.05 15.17 -7.34
N SER A 144 7.74 14.38 -6.29
CA SER A 144 6.94 14.86 -5.15
C SER A 144 7.61 16.02 -4.42
N SER A 145 8.93 15.98 -4.30
CA SER A 145 9.72 17.08 -3.72
C SER A 145 9.65 18.34 -4.57
N ASP A 146 9.79 18.22 -5.89
CA ASP A 146 9.83 19.36 -6.81
C ASP A 146 8.44 19.96 -7.03
N LEU A 147 7.41 19.12 -7.16
CA LEU A 147 6.05 19.56 -7.45
C LEU A 147 5.29 20.02 -6.19
N TYR A 148 5.51 19.36 -5.07
CA TYR A 148 4.73 19.57 -3.84
C TYR A 148 5.57 20.00 -2.64
N GLY A 149 6.91 20.01 -2.75
CA GLY A 149 7.83 20.35 -1.65
C GLY A 149 7.81 19.32 -0.52
N ILE A 150 7.49 18.06 -0.81
CA ILE A 150 7.29 16.99 0.17
C ILE A 150 8.23 15.83 -0.12
N GLU A 151 8.99 15.41 0.89
CA GLU A 151 9.66 14.11 0.87
C GLU A 151 8.70 13.03 1.36
N ILE A 152 8.48 12.01 0.56
CA ILE A 152 7.63 10.87 0.93
C ILE A 152 8.44 9.86 1.73
N ASN A 153 7.96 9.58 2.94
CA ASN A 153 8.49 8.52 3.78
C ASN A 153 7.61 7.27 3.66
N PHE A 154 7.98 6.35 2.76
CA PHE A 154 7.22 5.11 2.55
C PHE A 154 7.12 4.23 3.78
N VAL A 155 8.12 4.25 4.67
CA VAL A 155 8.06 3.47 5.92
C VAL A 155 6.96 4.00 6.82
N GLU A 156 6.87 5.31 6.98
CA GLU A 156 5.82 5.97 7.76
C GLU A 156 4.44 5.77 7.11
N LEU A 157 4.34 6.06 5.81
CA LEU A 157 3.11 5.89 5.03
C LEU A 157 2.56 4.46 5.16
N LEU A 158 3.39 3.45 4.93
CA LEU A 158 2.95 2.05 4.90
C LEU A 158 2.85 1.41 6.29
N SER A 159 3.40 2.02 7.33
CA SER A 159 3.27 1.53 8.71
C SER A 159 1.88 1.77 9.29
N SER A 160 1.20 2.83 8.89
CA SER A 160 -0.15 3.16 9.36
C SER A 160 -1.22 2.36 8.61
N ALA A 161 -2.11 1.68 9.34
CA ALA A 161 -3.25 0.98 8.74
C ALA A 161 -4.24 1.96 8.10
N ALA A 162 -4.38 3.16 8.67
CA ALA A 162 -5.24 4.21 8.13
C ALA A 162 -4.73 4.69 6.77
N ASN A 163 -3.42 4.96 6.67
CA ASN A 163 -2.79 5.43 5.43
C ASN A 163 -2.86 4.35 4.34
N ARG A 164 -2.57 3.08 4.69
CA ARG A 164 -2.71 1.96 3.72
C ARG A 164 -4.13 1.77 3.20
N LYS A 165 -5.14 2.11 4.02
CA LYS A 165 -6.54 2.03 3.61
C LYS A 165 -6.95 3.22 2.75
N HIS A 166 -6.30 4.37 2.95
CA HIS A 166 -6.55 5.60 2.22
C HIS A 166 -5.92 5.56 0.82
N LEU A 167 -4.70 5.02 0.74
CA LEU A 167 -3.98 4.76 -0.50
C LEU A 167 -4.68 3.70 -1.39
#